data_05a31414f228bcbbff067e89d7aba3ca
#
_entry.id   05a31414f228bcbbff067e89d7aba3ca
#
_cell.length_a   1.000
_cell.length_b   1.000
_cell.length_c   1.000
_cell.angle_alpha   90.00
_cell.angle_beta   90.00
_cell.angle_gamma   90.00
#
_symmetry.space_group_name_H-M   'P 1'
#
loop_
_entity.id
_entity.type
_entity.pdbx_description
1 polymer ?
#
loop_
_entity_poly.entity_id
_entity_poly.type
_entity_poly.pdbx_seq_one_letter_code
_entity_poly.pdbx_strand_id
1 'polypeptide(L)'
;PEVMVLDEPTSNLDFPGIESLRNIISLWKSQGRTVMIAEHRLHFLKDIADRVIYMESGDIREQFSGSEFFAKPAVFFEEHGLRAPELSSVFSREFPEHKPAGTFSLRDFSYSYKNGVTALDIPNAELPLGSVIAIIGSNGAGKTTFMRSFCGLLKKCRVTLELGGKSLNSRKRIKCCYLVMQDVNHQLFTESVLDEVLLSMDNEDIPAVGEILR
;
A
#
# COMPACT_ATOMS: atom_id res chain seq x y z
N PRO A 1 11.69 -16.23 -26.07
CA PRO A 1 10.30 -16.63 -26.36
C PRO A 1 9.64 -15.58 -27.25
N GLU A 2 8.70 -16.03 -28.09
CA GLU A 2 7.91 -15.14 -28.98
C GLU A 2 6.77 -14.45 -28.23
N VAL A 3 6.27 -15.07 -27.16
CA VAL A 3 5.20 -14.57 -26.33
C VAL A 3 5.67 -14.49 -24.88
N MET A 4 5.45 -13.35 -24.24
CA MET A 4 5.68 -13.09 -22.82
C MET A 4 4.32 -12.91 -22.14
N VAL A 5 4.12 -13.58 -21.00
CA VAL A 5 2.90 -13.46 -20.19
C VAL A 5 3.30 -12.95 -18.81
N LEU A 6 2.69 -11.86 -18.38
CA LEU A 6 2.97 -11.19 -17.11
C LEU A 6 1.65 -11.06 -16.33
N ASP A 7 1.65 -11.57 -15.10
CA ASP A 7 0.52 -11.48 -14.18
C ASP A 7 0.88 -10.53 -13.02
N GLU A 8 0.16 -9.43 -12.91
CA GLU A 8 0.36 -8.35 -11.94
C GLU A 8 1.85 -7.95 -11.72
N PRO A 9 2.61 -7.69 -12.78
CA PRO A 9 4.05 -7.47 -12.66
C PRO A 9 4.41 -6.23 -11.85
N THR A 10 3.47 -5.30 -11.61
CA THR A 10 3.72 -4.07 -10.85
C THR A 10 3.40 -4.17 -9.35
N SER A 11 2.85 -5.29 -8.88
CA SER A 11 2.32 -5.43 -7.50
C SER A 11 3.32 -5.03 -6.40
N ASN A 12 4.61 -5.34 -6.58
CA ASN A 12 5.67 -5.07 -5.61
C ASN A 12 6.71 -4.03 -6.10
N LEU A 13 6.43 -3.35 -7.21
CA LEU A 13 7.34 -2.35 -7.76
C LEU A 13 7.03 -0.94 -7.21
N ASP A 14 8.08 -0.18 -6.97
CA ASP A 14 8.01 1.26 -6.78
C ASP A 14 7.98 2.00 -8.13
N PHE A 15 7.82 3.31 -8.11
CA PHE A 15 7.70 4.09 -9.34
C PHE A 15 8.88 3.90 -10.30
N PRO A 16 10.17 3.97 -9.88
CA PRO A 16 11.31 3.67 -10.76
C PRO A 16 11.29 2.24 -11.33
N GLY A 17 10.83 1.27 -10.53
CA GLY A 17 10.66 -0.12 -10.96
C GLY A 17 9.59 -0.26 -12.05
N ILE A 18 8.48 0.44 -11.92
CA ILE A 18 7.41 0.47 -12.94
C ILE A 18 7.91 1.09 -14.24
N GLU A 19 8.65 2.21 -14.19
CA GLU A 19 9.23 2.81 -15.38
C GLU A 19 10.26 1.91 -16.05
N SER A 20 11.07 1.19 -15.28
CA SER A 20 12.01 0.19 -15.82
C SER A 20 11.27 -0.94 -16.53
N LEU A 21 10.19 -1.46 -15.94
CA LEU A 21 9.34 -2.47 -16.53
C LEU A 21 8.71 -1.98 -17.84
N ARG A 22 8.18 -0.75 -17.86
CA ARG A 22 7.62 -0.10 -19.05
C ARG A 22 8.63 -0.08 -20.20
N ASN A 23 9.86 0.32 -19.90
CA ASN A 23 10.94 0.38 -20.88
C ASN A 23 11.28 -1.01 -21.45
N ILE A 24 11.31 -2.05 -20.59
CA ILE A 24 11.54 -3.44 -21.01
C ILE A 24 10.41 -3.94 -21.91
N ILE A 25 9.15 -3.69 -21.57
CA ILE A 25 7.98 -4.06 -22.38
C ILE A 25 8.06 -3.38 -23.75
N SER A 26 8.36 -2.07 -23.78
CA SER A 26 8.51 -1.31 -25.02
C SER A 26 9.64 -1.86 -25.92
N LEU A 27 10.75 -2.27 -25.30
CA LEU A 27 11.85 -2.93 -26.01
C LEU A 27 11.42 -4.28 -26.61
N TRP A 28 10.72 -5.12 -25.86
CA TRP A 28 10.22 -6.40 -26.37
C TRP A 28 9.24 -6.20 -27.52
N LYS A 29 8.33 -5.23 -27.40
CA LYS A 29 7.41 -4.84 -28.47
C LYS A 29 8.16 -4.39 -29.72
N SER A 30 9.19 -3.57 -29.60
CA SER A 30 10.01 -3.12 -30.73
C SER A 30 10.78 -4.27 -31.43
N GLN A 31 11.04 -5.37 -30.72
CA GLN A 31 11.64 -6.59 -31.24
C GLN A 31 10.62 -7.54 -31.88
N GLY A 32 9.36 -7.11 -32.03
CA GLY A 32 8.28 -7.91 -32.62
C GLY A 32 7.74 -9.01 -31.71
N ARG A 33 8.01 -8.98 -30.40
CA ARG A 33 7.48 -9.96 -29.46
C ARG A 33 6.08 -9.59 -29.02
N THR A 34 5.25 -10.59 -28.77
CA THR A 34 3.93 -10.39 -28.16
C THR A 34 4.06 -10.37 -26.63
N VAL A 35 3.46 -9.39 -26.00
CA VAL A 35 3.41 -9.29 -24.53
C VAL A 35 1.95 -9.27 -24.10
N MET A 36 1.56 -10.21 -23.23
CA MET A 36 0.25 -10.26 -22.58
C MET A 36 0.43 -9.89 -21.12
N ILE A 37 -0.40 -8.97 -20.62
CA ILE A 37 -0.28 -8.45 -19.26
C ILE A 37 -1.66 -8.44 -18.62
N ALA A 38 -1.82 -9.15 -17.49
CA ALA A 38 -2.95 -8.97 -16.59
C ALA A 38 -2.56 -7.96 -15.51
N GLU A 39 -3.34 -6.89 -15.33
CA GLU A 39 -2.95 -5.79 -14.46
C GLU A 39 -4.13 -4.94 -13.99
N HIS A 40 -4.04 -4.42 -12.76
CA HIS A 40 -4.99 -3.47 -12.17
C HIS A 40 -4.51 -2.02 -12.25
N ARG A 41 -3.20 -1.78 -12.38
CA ARG A 41 -2.60 -0.45 -12.48
C ARG A 41 -2.45 -0.05 -13.94
N LEU A 42 -3.47 0.57 -14.49
CA LEU A 42 -3.56 0.82 -15.93
C LEU A 42 -2.65 1.95 -16.44
N HIS A 43 -2.25 2.87 -15.56
CA HIS A 43 -1.54 4.10 -15.95
C HIS A 43 -0.23 3.86 -16.73
N PHE A 44 0.53 2.83 -16.38
CA PHE A 44 1.81 2.56 -17.03
C PHE A 44 1.66 1.88 -18.40
N LEU A 45 0.47 1.33 -18.71
CA LEU A 45 0.15 0.72 -19.99
C LEU A 45 -0.32 1.74 -21.03
N LYS A 46 -0.64 2.96 -20.61
CA LYS A 46 -0.98 4.06 -21.52
C LYS A 46 0.16 4.25 -22.52
N ASP A 47 -0.18 4.42 -23.77
CA ASP A 47 0.72 4.59 -24.94
C ASP A 47 1.58 3.36 -25.33
N ILE A 48 1.55 2.26 -24.56
CA ILE A 48 2.26 1.03 -24.93
C ILE A 48 1.34 -0.14 -25.28
N ALA A 49 0.13 -0.19 -24.72
CA ALA A 49 -0.84 -1.22 -25.03
C ALA A 49 -1.49 -0.97 -26.43
N ASP A 50 -1.41 -1.96 -27.31
CA ASP A 50 -2.08 -1.92 -28.62
C ASP A 50 -3.53 -2.35 -28.52
N ARG A 51 -3.80 -3.31 -27.64
CA ARG A 51 -5.12 -3.91 -27.43
C ARG A 51 -5.41 -4.09 -25.95
N VAL A 52 -6.65 -3.85 -25.56
CA VAL A 52 -7.14 -4.08 -24.19
C VAL A 52 -8.32 -5.04 -24.27
N ILE A 53 -8.32 -6.04 -23.40
CA ILE A 53 -9.38 -7.04 -23.26
C ILE A 53 -9.95 -6.86 -21.85
N TYR A 54 -11.23 -6.53 -21.76
CA TYR A 54 -11.96 -6.49 -20.50
C TYR A 54 -12.63 -7.84 -20.26
N MET A 55 -12.33 -8.41 -19.08
CA MET A 55 -12.86 -9.71 -18.67
C MET A 55 -13.70 -9.56 -17.40
N GLU A 56 -14.80 -10.29 -17.36
CA GLU A 56 -15.67 -10.38 -16.19
C GLU A 56 -16.22 -11.80 -16.06
N SER A 57 -16.14 -12.37 -14.86
CA SER A 57 -16.65 -13.73 -14.55
C SER A 57 -16.11 -14.83 -15.48
N GLY A 58 -14.86 -14.70 -15.97
CA GLY A 58 -14.21 -15.65 -16.86
C GLY A 58 -14.50 -15.43 -18.35
N ASP A 59 -15.38 -14.49 -18.70
CA ASP A 59 -15.74 -14.18 -20.09
C ASP A 59 -15.06 -12.90 -20.57
N ILE A 60 -14.75 -12.86 -21.87
CA ILE A 60 -14.35 -11.62 -22.55
C ILE A 60 -15.64 -10.80 -22.83
N ARG A 61 -15.78 -9.69 -22.16
CA ARG A 61 -16.95 -8.80 -22.34
C ARG A 61 -16.73 -7.80 -23.44
N GLU A 62 -15.60 -7.13 -23.42
CA GLU A 62 -15.30 -6.07 -24.38
C GLU A 62 -13.82 -6.13 -24.82
N GLN A 63 -13.55 -5.56 -26.00
CA GLN A 63 -12.21 -5.44 -26.56
C GLN A 63 -12.07 -4.06 -27.19
N PHE A 64 -10.94 -3.43 -26.95
CA PHE A 64 -10.64 -2.08 -27.42
C PHE A 64 -9.25 -2.04 -28.04
N SER A 65 -9.00 -1.08 -28.94
CA SER A 65 -7.63 -0.62 -29.16
C SER A 65 -7.13 0.11 -27.91
N GLY A 66 -5.80 0.16 -27.71
CA GLY A 66 -5.23 0.90 -26.57
C GLY A 66 -5.69 2.36 -26.56
N SER A 67 -5.66 3.03 -27.71
CA SER A 67 -6.08 4.43 -27.85
C SER A 67 -7.56 4.66 -27.48
N GLU A 68 -8.46 3.78 -27.92
CA GLU A 68 -9.88 3.87 -27.57
C GLU A 68 -10.11 3.66 -26.08
N PHE A 69 -9.43 2.70 -25.46
CA PHE A 69 -9.59 2.38 -24.05
C PHE A 69 -9.12 3.54 -23.16
N PHE A 70 -7.91 4.05 -23.41
CA PHE A 70 -7.35 5.13 -22.59
C PHE A 70 -7.98 6.51 -22.86
N ALA A 71 -8.81 6.64 -23.89
CA ALA A 71 -9.64 7.82 -24.14
C ALA A 71 -11.02 7.76 -23.46
N LYS A 72 -11.39 6.64 -22.80
CA LYS A 72 -12.67 6.51 -22.10
C LYS A 72 -12.76 7.51 -20.95
N PRO A 73 -13.97 8.04 -20.66
CA PRO A 73 -14.17 8.95 -19.53
C PRO A 73 -14.04 8.23 -18.18
N ALA A 74 -13.77 8.97 -17.11
CA ALA A 74 -13.57 8.41 -15.76
C ALA A 74 -14.76 7.53 -15.30
N VAL A 75 -15.98 7.91 -15.64
CA VAL A 75 -17.21 7.15 -15.30
C VAL A 75 -17.19 5.73 -15.86
N PHE A 76 -16.57 5.51 -17.03
CA PHE A 76 -16.43 4.18 -17.60
C PHE A 76 -15.62 3.25 -16.69
N PHE A 77 -14.50 3.74 -16.15
CA PHE A 77 -13.65 2.96 -15.24
C PHE A 77 -14.36 2.65 -13.91
N GLU A 78 -15.13 3.60 -13.39
CA GLU A 78 -15.93 3.41 -12.17
C GLU A 78 -17.02 2.35 -12.37
N GLU A 79 -17.78 2.41 -13.46
CA GLU A 79 -18.85 1.44 -13.78
C GLU A 79 -18.32 0.01 -13.99
N HIS A 80 -17.09 -0.12 -14.49
CA HIS A 80 -16.41 -1.41 -14.71
C HIS A 80 -15.57 -1.87 -13.53
N GLY A 81 -15.58 -1.16 -12.39
CA GLY A 81 -14.76 -1.48 -11.23
C GLY A 81 -13.25 -1.37 -11.49
N LEU A 82 -12.85 -0.63 -12.53
CA LEU A 82 -11.45 -0.44 -12.93
C LEU A 82 -10.85 0.80 -12.28
N ARG A 83 -9.55 0.77 -12.04
CA ARG A 83 -8.81 1.96 -11.62
C ARG A 83 -8.63 2.91 -12.80
N ALA A 84 -9.00 4.18 -12.60
CA ALA A 84 -8.76 5.19 -13.63
C ALA A 84 -7.27 5.30 -13.97
N PRO A 85 -6.90 5.36 -15.27
CA PRO A 85 -5.50 5.49 -15.69
C PRO A 85 -4.91 6.87 -15.37
N GLU A 86 -5.75 7.87 -15.12
CA GLU A 86 -5.33 9.22 -14.74
C GLU A 86 -5.85 9.60 -13.36
N LEU A 87 -4.95 10.11 -12.51
CA LEU A 87 -5.28 10.54 -11.15
C LEU A 87 -5.95 11.92 -11.09
N SER A 88 -5.94 12.69 -12.18
CA SER A 88 -6.46 14.06 -12.23
C SER A 88 -7.94 14.17 -11.83
N SER A 89 -8.74 13.13 -12.09
CA SER A 89 -10.16 13.08 -11.71
C SER A 89 -10.40 12.81 -10.22
N VAL A 90 -9.39 12.31 -9.49
CA VAL A 90 -9.52 11.95 -8.06
C VAL A 90 -9.25 13.15 -7.16
N PHE A 91 -8.50 14.15 -7.63
CA PHE A 91 -8.08 15.31 -6.84
C PHE A 91 -9.13 16.43 -6.71
N SER A 92 -10.34 16.26 -7.27
CA SER A 92 -11.40 17.28 -7.18
C SER A 92 -12.22 17.24 -5.88
N ARG A 93 -11.94 16.34 -4.94
CA ARG A 93 -12.59 16.34 -3.64
C ARG A 93 -11.88 17.31 -2.69
N GLU A 94 -12.57 18.36 -2.30
CA GLU A 94 -12.15 19.19 -1.17
C GLU A 94 -12.26 18.35 0.11
N PHE A 95 -11.13 18.12 0.77
CA PHE A 95 -11.12 17.52 2.10
C PHE A 95 -11.38 18.63 3.14
N PRO A 96 -12.27 18.41 4.12
CA PRO A 96 -12.48 19.39 5.18
C PRO A 96 -11.17 19.66 5.92
N GLU A 97 -10.92 20.93 6.22
CA GLU A 97 -9.74 21.34 7.00
C GLU A 97 -9.72 20.60 8.35
N HIS A 98 -8.71 19.78 8.56
CA HIS A 98 -8.55 19.02 9.79
C HIS A 98 -7.61 19.77 10.74
N LYS A 99 -8.10 20.07 11.96
CA LYS A 99 -7.25 20.61 13.02
C LYS A 99 -6.74 19.46 13.90
N PRO A 100 -5.41 19.23 13.93
CA PRO A 100 -4.85 18.16 14.74
C PRO A 100 -5.21 18.32 16.21
N ALA A 101 -5.59 17.22 16.87
CA ALA A 101 -5.90 17.20 18.31
C ALA A 101 -4.64 17.26 19.20
N GLY A 102 -3.46 17.27 18.61
CA GLY A 102 -2.17 17.27 19.29
C GLY A 102 -1.07 16.74 18.36
N THR A 103 0.08 16.40 18.92
CA THR A 103 1.25 15.96 18.15
C THR A 103 1.98 14.84 18.87
N PHE A 104 2.40 13.83 18.10
CA PHE A 104 3.48 12.93 18.51
C PHE A 104 4.82 13.57 18.18
N SER A 105 5.68 13.72 19.17
CA SER A 105 7.06 14.14 18.95
C SER A 105 7.98 12.92 18.96
N LEU A 106 8.77 12.76 17.90
CA LEU A 106 9.82 11.75 17.80
C LEU A 106 11.18 12.43 17.87
N ARG A 107 12.08 11.89 18.69
CA ARG A 107 13.48 12.35 18.78
C ARG A 107 14.40 11.16 18.79
N ASP A 108 15.59 11.32 18.17
CA ASP A 108 16.65 10.32 18.08
C ASP A 108 16.15 8.97 17.56
N PHE A 109 15.26 9.01 16.57
CA PHE A 109 14.65 7.81 16.03
C PHE A 109 15.59 7.11 15.06
N SER A 110 16.34 6.14 15.57
CA SER A 110 17.35 5.43 14.80
C SER A 110 17.23 3.92 14.94
N TYR A 111 17.53 3.22 13.86
CA TYR A 111 17.61 1.77 13.84
C TYR A 111 18.64 1.29 12.83
N SER A 112 19.51 0.37 13.27
CA SER A 112 20.46 -0.32 12.41
C SER A 112 20.28 -1.83 12.51
N TYR A 113 20.35 -2.50 11.38
CA TYR A 113 20.31 -3.96 11.31
C TYR A 113 21.59 -4.59 11.86
N LYS A 114 21.56 -5.90 12.12
CA LYS A 114 22.72 -6.65 12.65
C LYS A 114 23.95 -6.60 11.72
N ASN A 115 23.74 -6.44 10.43
CA ASN A 115 24.80 -6.29 9.42
C ASN A 115 25.40 -4.88 9.35
N GLY A 116 25.05 -3.97 10.27
CA GLY A 116 25.56 -2.61 10.34
C GLY A 116 24.85 -1.59 9.44
N VAL A 117 23.89 -2.01 8.61
CA VAL A 117 23.13 -1.09 7.75
C VAL A 117 22.18 -0.26 8.60
N THR A 118 22.33 1.04 8.56
CA THR A 118 21.41 1.99 9.19
C THR A 118 20.18 2.14 8.30
N ALA A 119 19.02 1.75 8.82
CA ALA A 119 17.75 1.82 8.14
C ALA A 119 16.90 3.04 8.52
N LEU A 120 17.13 3.58 9.71
CA LEU A 120 16.47 4.81 10.19
C LEU A 120 17.51 5.69 10.88
N ASP A 121 17.47 6.97 10.54
CA ASP A 121 18.21 8.04 11.21
C ASP A 121 17.42 9.34 11.10
N ILE A 122 16.49 9.52 12.04
CA ILE A 122 15.57 10.64 12.07
C ILE A 122 15.78 11.41 13.37
N PRO A 123 16.51 12.52 13.33
CA PRO A 123 16.84 13.29 14.54
C PRO A 123 15.61 13.78 15.28
N ASN A 124 14.65 14.31 14.54
CA ASN A 124 13.35 14.74 15.07
C ASN A 124 12.28 14.68 13.99
N ALA A 125 11.03 14.45 14.40
CA ALA A 125 9.84 14.58 13.57
C ALA A 125 8.61 14.82 14.45
N GLU A 126 7.64 15.51 13.90
CA GLU A 126 6.35 15.73 14.53
C GLU A 126 5.24 15.14 13.66
N LEU A 127 4.38 14.34 14.26
CA LEU A 127 3.28 13.68 13.61
C LEU A 127 1.96 14.17 14.20
N PRO A 128 1.08 14.82 13.42
CA PRO A 128 -0.18 15.35 13.92
C PRO A 128 -1.14 14.23 14.35
N LEU A 129 -1.75 14.37 15.52
CA LEU A 129 -2.76 13.44 16.01
C LEU A 129 -4.10 13.61 15.30
N GLY A 130 -4.82 12.50 15.17
CA GLY A 130 -6.13 12.46 14.50
C GLY A 130 -6.05 12.67 12.99
N SER A 131 -4.87 12.59 12.41
CA SER A 131 -4.63 12.80 10.97
C SER A 131 -4.24 11.50 10.27
N VAL A 132 -4.49 11.45 8.97
CA VAL A 132 -3.93 10.41 8.09
C VAL A 132 -2.55 10.85 7.62
N ILE A 133 -1.52 10.08 7.95
CA ILE A 133 -0.13 10.38 7.61
C ILE A 133 0.36 9.38 6.59
N ALA A 134 0.67 9.84 5.39
CA ALA A 134 1.25 9.00 4.34
C ALA A 134 2.78 8.99 4.46
N ILE A 135 3.37 7.79 4.60
CA ILE A 135 4.81 7.59 4.55
C ILE A 135 5.18 7.06 3.17
N ILE A 136 5.83 7.88 2.37
CA ILE A 136 6.18 7.58 0.98
C ILE A 136 7.69 7.44 0.80
N GLY A 137 8.11 6.77 -0.25
CA GLY A 137 9.51 6.57 -0.62
C GLY A 137 9.72 5.31 -1.46
N SER A 138 10.89 5.18 -2.08
CA SER A 138 11.28 4.02 -2.88
C SER A 138 11.34 2.72 -2.07
N ASN A 139 11.46 1.58 -2.74
CA ASN A 139 11.72 0.30 -2.09
C ASN A 139 13.07 0.37 -1.36
N GLY A 140 13.13 -0.16 -0.16
CA GLY A 140 14.31 -0.06 0.68
C GLY A 140 14.47 1.26 1.47
N ALA A 141 13.64 2.27 1.28
CA ALA A 141 13.72 3.55 2.01
C ALA A 141 13.46 3.48 3.53
N GLY A 142 13.19 2.29 4.09
CA GLY A 142 12.97 2.12 5.52
C GLY A 142 11.52 2.26 5.99
N LYS A 143 10.53 2.40 5.09
CA LYS A 143 9.11 2.58 5.46
C LYS A 143 8.60 1.51 6.43
N THR A 144 8.75 0.24 6.09
CA THR A 144 8.35 -0.89 6.95
C THR A 144 9.13 -0.91 8.26
N THR A 145 10.42 -0.57 8.21
CA THR A 145 11.26 -0.47 9.41
C THR A 145 10.77 0.65 10.32
N PHE A 146 10.41 1.81 9.75
CA PHE A 146 9.79 2.92 10.48
C PHE A 146 8.51 2.46 11.19
N MET A 147 7.56 1.86 10.45
CA MET A 147 6.28 1.41 11.01
C MET A 147 6.47 0.41 12.16
N ARG A 148 7.30 -0.62 11.95
CA ARG A 148 7.60 -1.62 12.99
C ARG A 148 8.31 -1.01 14.20
N SER A 149 9.24 -0.09 13.98
CA SER A 149 9.94 0.62 15.04
C SER A 149 9.01 1.55 15.81
N PHE A 150 8.15 2.29 15.13
CA PHE A 150 7.16 3.18 15.72
C PHE A 150 6.19 2.40 16.62
N CYS A 151 5.68 1.27 16.18
CA CYS A 151 4.83 0.38 16.99
C CYS A 151 5.57 -0.30 18.17
N GLY A 152 6.90 -0.19 18.25
CA GLY A 152 7.68 -0.79 19.33
C GLY A 152 8.05 -2.26 19.11
N LEU A 153 7.85 -2.81 17.91
CA LEU A 153 8.12 -4.22 17.57
C LEU A 153 9.63 -4.50 17.41
N LEU A 154 10.43 -3.50 17.06
CA LEU A 154 11.88 -3.64 16.91
C LEU A 154 12.60 -3.26 18.21
N LYS A 155 13.01 -4.26 18.99
CA LYS A 155 13.57 -4.11 20.35
C LYS A 155 14.85 -3.25 20.42
N LYS A 156 15.64 -3.15 19.34
CA LYS A 156 16.90 -2.38 19.29
C LYS A 156 16.73 -0.97 18.74
N CYS A 157 15.51 -0.55 18.44
CA CYS A 157 15.23 0.79 17.99
C CYS A 157 15.43 1.80 19.12
N ARG A 158 16.22 2.83 18.86
CA ARG A 158 16.34 4.01 19.72
C ARG A 158 15.31 5.01 19.28
N VAL A 159 14.48 5.48 20.17
CA VAL A 159 13.52 6.56 19.91
C VAL A 159 13.02 7.10 21.24
N THR A 160 12.97 8.41 21.36
CA THR A 160 12.16 9.12 22.36
C THR A 160 10.86 9.53 21.64
N LEU A 161 9.77 8.85 21.98
CA LEU A 161 8.45 9.14 21.44
C LEU A 161 7.58 9.71 22.57
N GLU A 162 7.07 10.92 22.36
CA GLU A 162 6.25 11.64 23.34
C GLU A 162 4.87 11.92 22.78
N LEU A 163 3.85 11.75 23.62
CA LEU A 163 2.47 12.10 23.37
C LEU A 163 1.95 12.96 24.52
N GLY A 164 1.57 14.21 24.24
CA GLY A 164 1.10 15.13 25.27
C GLY A 164 2.08 15.31 26.43
N GLY A 165 3.39 15.35 26.14
CA GLY A 165 4.47 15.47 27.12
C GLY A 165 4.79 14.19 27.89
N LYS A 166 4.15 13.05 27.57
CA LYS A 166 4.41 11.74 28.19
C LYS A 166 5.20 10.85 27.25
N SER A 167 6.34 10.35 27.72
CA SER A 167 7.15 9.39 26.94
C SER A 167 6.48 8.02 26.87
N LEU A 168 6.47 7.45 25.65
CA LEU A 168 5.93 6.14 25.32
C LEU A 168 7.06 5.15 25.07
N ASN A 169 7.34 4.26 26.03
CA ASN A 169 8.25 3.15 25.83
C ASN A 169 7.66 2.09 24.88
N SER A 170 8.48 1.11 24.44
CA SER A 170 8.05 0.08 23.47
C SER A 170 6.83 -0.71 23.93
N ARG A 171 6.71 -1.05 25.22
CA ARG A 171 5.55 -1.79 25.76
C ARG A 171 4.26 -0.99 25.66
N LYS A 172 4.31 0.31 25.94
CA LYS A 172 3.15 1.20 25.80
C LYS A 172 2.77 1.37 24.33
N ARG A 173 3.76 1.52 23.44
CA ARG A 173 3.52 1.64 21.99
C ARG A 173 2.83 0.41 21.42
N ILE A 174 3.29 -0.80 21.76
CA ILE A 174 2.65 -2.05 21.36
C ILE A 174 1.18 -2.10 21.78
N LYS A 175 0.83 -1.54 22.95
CA LYS A 175 -0.55 -1.54 23.44
C LYS A 175 -1.47 -0.50 22.79
N CYS A 176 -0.91 0.58 22.24
CA CYS A 176 -1.70 1.66 21.63
C CYS A 176 -1.60 1.73 20.10
N CYS A 177 -0.85 0.84 19.47
CA CYS A 177 -0.68 0.81 18.03
C CYS A 177 -1.16 -0.54 17.47
N TYR A 178 -1.93 -0.49 16.39
CA TYR A 178 -2.21 -1.65 15.57
C TYR A 178 -1.42 -1.55 14.27
N LEU A 179 -0.78 -2.63 13.86
CA LEU A 179 -0.03 -2.71 12.62
C LEU A 179 -0.69 -3.75 11.70
N VAL A 180 -1.20 -3.28 10.57
CA VAL A 180 -1.61 -4.16 9.47
C VAL A 180 -0.42 -4.32 8.54
N MET A 181 0.04 -5.55 8.33
CA MET A 181 1.21 -5.84 7.49
C MET A 181 0.81 -5.89 6.01
N GLN A 182 1.80 -5.74 5.12
CA GLN A 182 1.60 -5.84 3.67
C GLN A 182 1.03 -7.20 3.27
N ASP A 183 1.50 -8.28 3.87
CA ASP A 183 0.93 -9.61 3.75
C ASP A 183 0.13 -9.92 5.02
N VAL A 184 -1.19 -9.72 4.92
CA VAL A 184 -2.13 -9.93 6.03
C VAL A 184 -2.22 -11.40 6.44
N ASN A 185 -1.97 -12.34 5.52
CA ASN A 185 -2.06 -13.78 5.82
C ASN A 185 -1.04 -14.19 6.90
N HIS A 186 0.09 -13.49 6.99
CA HIS A 186 1.05 -13.72 8.06
C HIS A 186 0.60 -13.23 9.45
N GLN A 187 -0.56 -12.58 9.54
CA GLN A 187 -1.14 -12.10 10.80
C GLN A 187 -2.36 -12.91 11.23
N LEU A 188 -2.85 -13.82 10.38
CA LEU A 188 -3.97 -14.69 10.70
C LEU A 188 -3.43 -15.98 11.35
N PHE A 189 -3.93 -16.30 12.54
CA PHE A 189 -3.45 -17.41 13.36
C PHE A 189 -4.49 -18.52 13.49
N THR A 190 -5.75 -18.27 13.14
CA THR A 190 -6.86 -19.18 13.33
C THR A 190 -7.48 -19.63 12.01
N GLU A 191 -8.30 -20.69 12.06
CA GLU A 191 -8.96 -21.26 10.88
C GLU A 191 -10.31 -20.59 10.57
N SER A 192 -10.82 -19.76 11.48
CA SER A 192 -12.10 -19.06 11.28
C SER A 192 -12.01 -17.58 11.60
N VAL A 193 -12.83 -16.79 10.91
CA VAL A 193 -12.94 -15.33 11.15
C VAL A 193 -13.41 -15.04 12.58
N LEU A 194 -14.31 -15.87 13.12
CA LEU A 194 -14.79 -15.73 14.48
C LEU A 194 -13.66 -15.88 15.50
N ASP A 195 -12.87 -16.96 15.38
CA ASP A 195 -11.77 -17.23 16.30
C ASP A 195 -10.68 -16.15 16.21
N GLU A 196 -10.42 -15.63 15.00
CA GLU A 196 -9.44 -14.56 14.79
C GLU A 196 -9.86 -13.27 15.48
N VAL A 197 -11.14 -12.90 15.44
CA VAL A 197 -11.66 -11.72 16.14
C VAL A 197 -11.61 -11.95 17.66
N LEU A 198 -12.04 -13.12 18.14
CA LEU A 198 -12.01 -13.46 19.57
C LEU A 198 -10.60 -13.45 20.14
N LEU A 199 -9.59 -13.89 19.37
CA LEU A 199 -8.18 -13.88 19.77
C LEU A 199 -7.67 -12.46 20.12
N SER A 200 -8.24 -11.43 19.50
CA SER A 200 -7.85 -10.03 19.71
C SER A 200 -8.62 -9.31 20.83
N MET A 201 -9.64 -9.98 21.40
CA MET A 201 -10.50 -9.40 22.45
C MET A 201 -9.97 -9.75 23.85
N ASP A 202 -10.00 -8.78 24.78
CA ASP A 202 -9.63 -9.03 26.18
C ASP A 202 -10.63 -9.97 26.91
N ASN A 203 -11.90 -10.00 26.46
CA ASN A 203 -12.95 -10.89 26.93
C ASN A 203 -13.72 -11.43 25.71
N GLU A 204 -14.03 -12.72 25.71
CA GLU A 204 -14.82 -13.37 24.66
C GLU A 204 -16.27 -12.88 24.71
N ASP A 205 -16.63 -11.94 23.84
CA ASP A 205 -17.99 -11.41 23.68
C ASP A 205 -18.50 -11.72 22.27
N ILE A 206 -19.11 -12.91 22.11
CA ILE A 206 -19.64 -13.39 20.83
C ILE A 206 -20.71 -12.44 20.24
N PRO A 207 -21.65 -11.86 21.02
CA PRO A 207 -22.56 -10.84 20.52
C PRO A 207 -21.87 -9.64 19.91
N ALA A 208 -20.82 -9.08 20.56
CA ALA A 208 -20.06 -7.95 20.04
C ALA A 208 -19.32 -8.29 18.72
N VAL A 209 -18.83 -9.52 18.57
CA VAL A 209 -18.24 -10.00 17.31
C VAL A 209 -19.24 -9.93 16.17
N GLY A 210 -20.50 -10.33 16.42
CA GLY A 210 -21.57 -10.28 15.41
C GLY A 210 -21.90 -8.85 14.95
N GLU A 211 -21.63 -7.83 15.75
CA GLU A 211 -21.76 -6.42 15.36
C GLU A 211 -20.56 -5.92 14.54
N ILE A 212 -19.36 -6.40 14.86
CA ILE A 212 -18.12 -6.03 14.13
C ILE A 212 -18.11 -6.63 12.71
N LEU A 213 -18.68 -7.81 12.52
CA LEU A 213 -18.67 -8.55 11.24
C LEU A 213 -19.86 -8.20 10.32
N ARG A 214 -20.71 -7.27 10.66
CA ARG A 214 -21.80 -6.73 9.82
C ARG A 214 -21.37 -5.51 9.05
#